data_500772623b012956aa4b28b774dfd39d
#
_entry.id   500772623b012956aa4b28b774dfd39d
#
_cell.length_a   1.000
_cell.length_b   1.000
_cell.length_c   1.000
_cell.angle_alpha   90.00
_cell.angle_beta   90.00
_cell.angle_gamma   90.00
#
_symmetry.space_group_name_H-M   'P 1'
#
loop_
_entity.id
_entity.type
_entity.pdbx_description
1 polymer ?
#
loop_
_entity_poly.entity_id
_entity_poly.type
_entity_poly.pdbx_seq_one_letter_code
_entity_poly.pdbx_strand_id
1 'polypeptide(L)'
;MSTYKIKSYAKINLALNITGKLRKLHKIESIVMFIDLYDLIFIKKIRGSKHIISFYGKYSKNINKINTVSKLFDILDKNELLNKNKFHIKIKKNIPQRAGLGGGSMNSANILSFLNKKKFLQITQKQMIKISNFIGSDVIFGINPKSCILNSNGDIKKFLNCPKFFTLLVKPEFGCSTKIIYSKVRKFTRSKYDDPKKFMFSNEYLSTQKNNLEKIVFSKYPK
;
A
#
# COMPACT_ATOMS: atom_id res chain seq x y z
N MET A 1 25.44 -9.13 -13.91
CA MET A 1 24.50 -8.05 -13.55
C MET A 1 24.20 -8.14 -12.06
N SER A 2 24.29 -7.02 -11.33
CA SER A 2 24.07 -6.98 -9.89
C SER A 2 22.60 -7.20 -9.51
N THR A 3 22.38 -7.84 -8.38
CA THR A 3 21.06 -7.98 -7.76
C THR A 3 20.91 -6.94 -6.65
N TYR A 4 19.86 -6.14 -6.74
CA TYR A 4 19.53 -5.15 -5.72
C TYR A 4 18.53 -5.75 -4.72
N LYS A 5 18.67 -5.38 -3.46
CA LYS A 5 17.80 -5.80 -2.35
C LYS A 5 17.17 -4.58 -1.71
N ILE A 6 15.84 -4.54 -1.60
CA ILE A 6 15.10 -3.46 -0.95
C ILE A 6 14.09 -4.03 0.05
N LYS A 7 13.82 -3.28 1.12
CA LYS A 7 12.75 -3.55 2.08
C LYS A 7 11.48 -2.84 1.65
N SER A 8 10.34 -3.52 1.75
CA SER A 8 9.02 -2.97 1.47
C SER A 8 8.16 -3.10 2.72
N TYR A 9 8.08 -2.04 3.49
CA TYR A 9 7.42 -2.01 4.80
C TYR A 9 5.90 -2.08 4.68
N ALA A 10 5.27 -2.74 5.65
CA ALA A 10 3.83 -2.76 5.81
C ALA A 10 3.31 -1.40 6.29
N LYS A 11 2.11 -1.01 5.85
CA LYS A 11 1.39 0.14 6.39
C LYS A 11 0.27 -0.30 7.31
N ILE A 12 -0.07 0.53 8.27
CA ILE A 12 -1.26 0.41 9.09
C ILE A 12 -2.09 1.69 9.02
N ASN A 13 -3.40 1.56 9.14
CA ASN A 13 -4.29 2.69 9.36
C ASN A 13 -4.52 2.81 10.87
N LEU A 14 -3.94 3.83 11.51
CA LEU A 14 -4.17 4.13 12.92
C LEU A 14 -5.60 4.66 13.13
N ALA A 15 -6.14 5.32 12.13
CA ALA A 15 -7.51 5.74 12.05
C ALA A 15 -8.00 5.68 10.59
N LEU A 16 -9.27 5.38 10.38
CA LEU A 16 -9.88 5.37 9.05
C LEU A 16 -11.35 5.79 9.15
N ASN A 17 -11.69 6.87 8.48
CA ASN A 17 -13.05 7.36 8.35
C ASN A 17 -13.51 7.20 6.90
N ILE A 18 -14.79 6.91 6.73
CA ILE A 18 -15.44 6.88 5.42
C ILE A 18 -16.37 8.08 5.34
N THR A 19 -15.98 9.06 4.55
CA THR A 19 -16.63 10.38 4.49
C THR A 19 -17.68 10.47 3.40
N GLY A 20 -17.73 9.48 2.50
CA GLY A 20 -18.71 9.49 1.41
C GLY A 20 -18.47 8.38 0.40
N LYS A 21 -19.18 8.51 -0.72
CA LYS A 21 -19.04 7.62 -1.87
C LYS A 21 -18.96 8.44 -3.15
N LEU A 22 -18.02 8.11 -4.03
CA LEU A 22 -17.89 8.68 -5.35
C LEU A 22 -17.95 7.56 -6.38
N ARG A 23 -19.08 7.48 -7.11
CA ARG A 23 -19.35 6.38 -8.05
C ARG A 23 -19.22 5.01 -7.35
N LYS A 24 -18.24 4.17 -7.77
CA LYS A 24 -17.98 2.83 -7.21
C LYS A 24 -16.98 2.82 -6.06
N LEU A 25 -16.34 3.96 -5.74
CA LEU A 25 -15.31 4.07 -4.70
C LEU A 25 -15.84 4.83 -3.49
N HIS A 26 -15.34 4.48 -2.31
CA HIS A 26 -15.61 5.25 -1.09
C HIS A 26 -14.59 6.38 -0.98
N LYS A 27 -15.05 7.56 -0.55
CA LYS A 27 -14.18 8.62 -0.06
C LYS A 27 -13.74 8.24 1.34
N ILE A 28 -12.45 8.21 1.56
CA ILE A 28 -11.84 7.87 2.84
C ILE A 28 -10.86 8.94 3.27
N GLU A 29 -10.72 9.10 4.55
CA GLU A 29 -9.60 9.78 5.18
C GLU A 29 -8.93 8.85 6.19
N SER A 30 -7.63 8.98 6.41
CA SER A 30 -6.90 8.03 7.24
C SER A 30 -5.59 8.61 7.77
N ILE A 31 -5.25 8.23 9.00
CA ILE A 31 -3.91 8.40 9.56
C ILE A 31 -3.14 7.10 9.30
N VAL A 32 -2.05 7.19 8.53
CA VAL A 32 -1.29 6.04 8.07
C VAL A 32 0.13 6.09 8.62
N MET A 33 0.58 4.97 9.15
CA MET A 33 1.98 4.77 9.55
C MET A 33 2.53 3.48 8.95
N PHE A 34 3.87 3.38 8.93
CA PHE A 34 4.60 2.18 8.51
C PHE A 34 5.19 1.51 9.74
N ILE A 35 5.18 0.18 9.74
CA ILE A 35 5.70 -0.66 10.83
C ILE A 35 6.91 -1.45 10.36
N ASP A 36 7.74 -1.92 11.29
CA ASP A 36 8.95 -2.71 10.99
C ASP A 36 8.64 -4.18 10.68
N LEU A 37 7.59 -4.39 9.89
CA LEU A 37 7.29 -5.65 9.21
C LEU A 37 7.40 -5.39 7.72
N TYR A 38 8.24 -6.14 7.00
CA TYR A 38 8.51 -5.87 5.59
C TYR A 38 8.67 -7.14 4.76
N ASP A 39 8.29 -7.03 3.48
CA ASP A 39 8.71 -7.96 2.45
C ASP A 39 10.12 -7.60 1.96
N LEU A 40 10.90 -8.60 1.54
CA LEU A 40 12.18 -8.36 0.87
C LEU A 40 12.03 -8.54 -0.61
N ILE A 41 12.45 -7.54 -1.38
CA ILE A 41 12.37 -7.54 -2.83
C ILE A 41 13.79 -7.59 -3.40
N PHE A 42 14.03 -8.57 -4.25
CA PHE A 42 15.26 -8.70 -5.03
C PHE A 42 14.97 -8.33 -6.48
N ILE A 43 15.74 -7.42 -7.03
CA ILE A 43 15.57 -6.86 -8.36
C ILE A 43 16.85 -7.09 -9.15
N LYS A 44 16.75 -7.82 -10.26
CA LYS A 44 17.86 -8.06 -11.17
C LYS A 44 17.43 -7.72 -12.59
N LYS A 45 18.20 -6.88 -13.29
CA LYS A 45 18.02 -6.70 -14.73
C LYS A 45 18.45 -7.99 -15.42
N ILE A 46 17.68 -8.46 -16.39
CA ILE A 46 17.93 -9.71 -17.13
C ILE A 46 17.91 -9.47 -18.64
N ARG A 47 18.55 -10.37 -19.38
CA ARG A 47 18.33 -10.52 -20.83
C ARG A 47 17.10 -11.39 -21.03
N GLY A 48 16.23 -11.05 -21.98
CA GLY A 48 15.02 -11.81 -22.27
C GLY A 48 13.89 -10.94 -22.81
N SER A 49 12.80 -11.56 -23.22
CA SER A 49 11.63 -10.88 -23.80
C SER A 49 10.56 -10.52 -22.77
N LYS A 50 10.58 -11.14 -21.58
CA LYS A 50 9.54 -10.98 -20.55
C LYS A 50 10.14 -10.74 -19.17
N HIS A 51 9.39 -10.07 -18.30
CA HIS A 51 9.72 -9.99 -16.88
C HIS A 51 9.45 -11.33 -16.20
N ILE A 52 10.26 -11.65 -15.18
CA ILE A 52 10.08 -12.80 -14.30
C ILE A 52 9.69 -12.27 -12.92
N ILE A 53 8.51 -12.66 -12.43
CA ILE A 53 8.03 -12.26 -11.11
C ILE A 53 7.78 -13.53 -10.31
N SER A 54 8.45 -13.66 -9.17
CA SER A 54 8.35 -14.83 -8.30
C SER A 54 8.19 -14.45 -6.85
N PHE A 55 7.45 -15.27 -6.10
CA PHE A 55 7.17 -15.07 -4.69
C PHE A 55 7.58 -16.31 -3.89
N TYR A 56 8.13 -16.11 -2.70
CA TYR A 56 8.48 -17.17 -1.77
C TYR A 56 8.33 -16.70 -0.32
N GLY A 57 8.47 -17.59 0.65
CA GLY A 57 8.34 -17.29 2.08
C GLY A 57 6.95 -17.60 2.63
N LYS A 58 6.75 -17.30 3.92
CA LYS A 58 5.60 -17.74 4.73
C LYS A 58 4.24 -17.42 4.10
N TYR A 59 4.10 -16.25 3.47
CA TYR A 59 2.83 -15.75 2.92
C TYR A 59 2.83 -15.67 1.39
N SER A 60 3.60 -16.53 0.70
CA SER A 60 3.68 -16.54 -0.77
C SER A 60 2.64 -17.44 -1.45
N LYS A 61 1.98 -18.33 -0.72
CA LYS A 61 0.99 -19.27 -1.29
C LYS A 61 -0.22 -18.51 -1.84
N ASN A 62 -0.79 -19.01 -2.95
CA ASN A 62 -2.03 -18.48 -3.55
C ASN A 62 -1.98 -17.00 -4.00
N ILE A 63 -0.80 -16.48 -4.35
CA ILE A 63 -0.69 -15.18 -5.01
C ILE A 63 -1.12 -15.35 -6.47
N ASN A 64 -2.14 -14.62 -6.89
CA ASN A 64 -2.64 -14.68 -8.25
C ASN A 64 -1.58 -14.23 -9.26
N LYS A 65 -1.60 -14.79 -10.47
CA LYS A 65 -0.75 -14.34 -11.59
C LYS A 65 -0.93 -12.84 -11.85
N ILE A 66 -2.20 -12.37 -11.84
CA ILE A 66 -2.52 -10.94 -11.91
C ILE A 66 -2.53 -10.37 -10.50
N ASN A 67 -1.51 -9.61 -10.16
CA ASN A 67 -1.31 -8.97 -8.86
C ASN A 67 -0.77 -7.54 -9.06
N THR A 68 -0.57 -6.78 -7.98
CA THR A 68 -0.12 -5.39 -8.06
C THR A 68 1.25 -5.23 -8.73
N VAL A 69 2.15 -6.20 -8.55
CA VAL A 69 3.49 -6.14 -9.16
C VAL A 69 3.42 -6.47 -10.66
N SER A 70 2.65 -7.48 -11.08
CA SER A 70 2.46 -7.77 -12.50
C SER A 70 1.77 -6.60 -13.21
N LYS A 71 0.72 -6.01 -12.60
CA LYS A 71 0.06 -4.81 -13.12
C LYS A 71 1.03 -3.63 -13.29
N LEU A 72 1.96 -3.44 -12.36
CA LEU A 72 2.98 -2.40 -12.50
C LEU A 72 3.79 -2.62 -13.79
N PHE A 73 4.34 -3.81 -13.98
CA PHE A 73 5.16 -4.09 -15.18
C PHE A 73 4.34 -4.05 -16.47
N ASP A 74 3.08 -4.49 -16.45
CA ASP A 74 2.16 -4.37 -17.59
C ASP A 74 1.95 -2.90 -17.99
N ILE A 75 1.79 -2.00 -17.01
CA ILE A 75 1.65 -0.56 -17.26
C ILE A 75 2.96 0.02 -17.80
N LEU A 76 4.10 -0.34 -17.22
CA LEU A 76 5.40 0.18 -17.63
C LEU A 76 5.77 -0.27 -19.06
N ASP A 77 5.49 -1.54 -19.39
CA ASP A 77 5.73 -2.08 -20.74
C ASP A 77 4.79 -1.48 -21.77
N LYS A 78 3.48 -1.36 -21.49
CA LYS A 78 2.50 -0.76 -22.39
C LYS A 78 2.79 0.69 -22.74
N ASN A 79 3.45 1.42 -21.85
CA ASN A 79 3.85 2.80 -22.06
C ASN A 79 5.33 2.93 -22.44
N GLU A 80 6.01 1.83 -22.79
CA GLU A 80 7.41 1.76 -23.22
C GLU A 80 8.42 2.43 -22.27
N LEU A 81 8.06 2.56 -20.97
CA LEU A 81 8.82 3.33 -19.98
C LEU A 81 10.13 2.65 -19.55
N LEU A 82 10.32 1.37 -19.87
CA LEU A 82 11.49 0.59 -19.46
C LEU A 82 12.56 0.45 -20.55
N ASN A 83 12.44 1.12 -21.69
CA ASN A 83 13.40 1.04 -22.80
C ASN A 83 13.79 -0.41 -23.12
N LYS A 84 12.81 -1.30 -23.27
CA LYS A 84 12.97 -2.74 -23.50
C LYS A 84 13.72 -3.51 -22.40
N ASN A 85 14.11 -2.86 -21.29
CA ASN A 85 14.73 -3.56 -20.17
C ASN A 85 13.75 -4.53 -19.51
N LYS A 86 14.23 -5.72 -19.20
CA LYS A 86 13.47 -6.75 -18.47
C LYS A 86 14.11 -7.03 -17.11
N PHE A 87 13.30 -7.44 -16.16
CA PHE A 87 13.71 -7.64 -14.78
C PHE A 87 13.23 -8.98 -14.24
N HIS A 88 14.05 -9.59 -13.40
CA HIS A 88 13.63 -10.66 -12.50
C HIS A 88 13.38 -10.02 -11.13
N ILE A 89 12.14 -10.11 -10.68
CA ILE A 89 11.67 -9.63 -9.39
C ILE A 89 11.36 -10.85 -8.52
N LYS A 90 12.12 -11.04 -7.45
CA LYS A 90 11.90 -12.11 -6.48
C LYS A 90 11.51 -11.51 -5.14
N ILE A 91 10.36 -11.89 -4.59
CA ILE A 91 9.81 -11.28 -3.37
C ILE A 91 9.65 -12.32 -2.27
N LYS A 92 10.36 -12.11 -1.14
CA LYS A 92 10.13 -12.87 0.08
C LYS A 92 8.95 -12.25 0.83
N LYS A 93 7.84 -13.00 0.88
CA LYS A 93 6.61 -12.56 1.53
C LYS A 93 6.63 -12.83 3.03
N ASN A 94 6.82 -11.76 3.80
CA ASN A 94 6.72 -11.77 5.26
C ASN A 94 5.43 -11.05 5.73
N ILE A 95 4.85 -10.19 4.89
CA ILE A 95 3.59 -9.51 5.18
C ILE A 95 2.42 -10.42 4.80
N PRO A 96 1.50 -10.71 5.76
CA PRO A 96 0.32 -11.53 5.48
C PRO A 96 -0.54 -10.95 4.37
N GLN A 97 -1.09 -11.84 3.53
CA GLN A 97 -2.03 -11.45 2.50
C GLN A 97 -3.41 -11.15 3.09
N ARG A 98 -4.18 -10.24 2.46
CA ARG A 98 -5.56 -9.89 2.85
C ARG A 98 -5.71 -9.49 4.32
N ALA A 99 -4.66 -8.89 4.89
CA ALA A 99 -4.59 -8.46 6.28
C ALA A 99 -4.74 -6.93 6.48
N GLY A 100 -5.06 -6.17 5.43
CA GLY A 100 -5.16 -4.71 5.51
C GLY A 100 -3.81 -3.97 5.58
N LEU A 101 -2.69 -4.70 5.54
CA LEU A 101 -1.32 -4.17 5.73
C LEU A 101 -0.68 -3.61 4.45
N GLY A 102 -1.38 -3.59 3.34
CA GLY A 102 -0.92 -3.00 2.08
C GLY A 102 0.26 -3.70 1.40
N GLY A 103 0.66 -4.92 1.81
CA GLY A 103 1.91 -5.55 1.37
C GLY A 103 2.13 -5.59 -0.14
N GLY A 104 1.11 -5.97 -0.93
CA GLY A 104 1.22 -5.98 -2.39
C GLY A 104 1.36 -4.58 -2.99
N SER A 105 0.61 -3.61 -2.47
CA SER A 105 0.65 -2.20 -2.91
C SER A 105 1.99 -1.57 -2.58
N MET A 106 2.52 -1.82 -1.37
CA MET A 106 3.84 -1.33 -0.96
C MET A 106 4.95 -1.94 -1.84
N ASN A 107 4.84 -3.24 -2.19
CA ASN A 107 5.81 -3.87 -3.09
C ASN A 107 5.87 -3.16 -4.43
N SER A 108 4.73 -2.91 -5.07
CA SER A 108 4.67 -2.21 -6.36
C SER A 108 5.21 -0.78 -6.27
N ALA A 109 4.84 -0.04 -5.23
CA ALA A 109 5.32 1.31 -5.00
C ALA A 109 6.84 1.39 -4.82
N ASN A 110 7.39 0.48 -4.00
CA ASN A 110 8.83 0.46 -3.75
C ASN A 110 9.62 0.02 -4.99
N ILE A 111 9.09 -0.91 -5.80
CA ILE A 111 9.70 -1.27 -7.09
C ILE A 111 9.67 -0.08 -8.03
N LEU A 112 8.53 0.60 -8.20
CA LEU A 112 8.41 1.79 -9.04
C LEU A 112 9.39 2.89 -8.65
N SER A 113 9.44 3.22 -7.35
CA SER A 113 10.37 4.21 -6.80
C SER A 113 11.83 3.81 -7.00
N PHE A 114 12.16 2.54 -6.82
CA PHE A 114 13.52 2.01 -7.03
C PHE A 114 13.94 2.12 -8.50
N LEU A 115 13.08 1.70 -9.43
CA LEU A 115 13.38 1.74 -10.86
C LEU A 115 13.62 3.19 -11.32
N ASN A 116 12.83 4.14 -10.83
CA ASN A 116 13.01 5.56 -11.13
C ASN A 116 14.30 6.11 -10.52
N LYS A 117 14.58 5.83 -9.24
CA LYS A 117 15.80 6.25 -8.55
C LYS A 117 17.06 5.72 -9.21
N LYS A 118 17.03 4.49 -9.73
CA LYS A 118 18.14 3.86 -10.45
C LYS A 118 18.22 4.22 -11.93
N LYS A 119 17.37 5.13 -12.39
CA LYS A 119 17.31 5.58 -13.79
C LYS A 119 17.03 4.45 -14.81
N PHE A 120 16.40 3.34 -14.35
CA PHE A 120 15.88 2.32 -15.24
C PHE A 120 14.60 2.77 -15.95
N LEU A 121 13.92 3.74 -15.35
CA LEU A 121 12.88 4.56 -15.96
C LEU A 121 13.08 6.01 -15.52
N GLN A 122 12.55 6.94 -16.33
CA GLN A 122 12.67 8.38 -16.07
C GLN A 122 11.28 9.00 -16.15
N ILE A 123 10.62 9.07 -15.00
CA ILE A 123 9.27 9.63 -14.88
C ILE A 123 9.20 10.69 -13.79
N THR A 124 8.34 11.68 -14.01
CA THR A 124 8.06 12.73 -13.04
C THR A 124 7.27 12.19 -11.84
N GLN A 125 7.26 12.94 -10.74
CA GLN A 125 6.42 12.66 -9.58
C GLN A 125 4.93 12.54 -9.95
N LYS A 126 4.44 13.41 -10.85
CA LYS A 126 3.05 13.38 -11.33
C LYS A 126 2.71 12.07 -12.07
N GLN A 127 3.61 11.63 -12.94
CA GLN A 127 3.46 10.34 -13.63
C GLN A 127 3.50 9.15 -12.65
N MET A 128 4.39 9.20 -11.66
CA MET A 128 4.48 8.16 -10.62
C MET A 128 3.18 8.04 -9.82
N ILE A 129 2.56 9.17 -9.44
CA ILE A 129 1.25 9.21 -8.79
C ILE A 129 0.17 8.61 -9.70
N LYS A 130 0.14 9.00 -10.97
CA LYS A 130 -0.82 8.47 -11.95
C LYS A 130 -0.72 6.95 -12.09
N ILE A 131 0.48 6.41 -12.25
CA ILE A 131 0.73 4.96 -12.34
C ILE A 131 0.26 4.27 -11.05
N SER A 132 0.58 4.82 -9.88
CA SER A 132 0.17 4.29 -8.59
C SER A 132 -1.34 4.13 -8.48
N ASN A 133 -2.10 5.14 -8.88
CA ASN A 133 -3.56 5.13 -8.84
C ASN A 133 -4.18 4.07 -9.77
N PHE A 134 -3.57 3.78 -10.91
CA PHE A 134 -4.01 2.71 -11.80
C PHE A 134 -3.77 1.31 -11.22
N ILE A 135 -2.72 1.13 -10.41
CA ILE A 135 -2.40 -0.17 -9.79
C ILE A 135 -3.35 -0.44 -8.62
N GLY A 136 -3.56 0.56 -7.76
CA GLY A 136 -4.43 0.45 -6.60
C GLY A 136 -4.32 1.63 -5.63
N SER A 137 -5.38 1.89 -4.86
CA SER A 137 -5.52 3.05 -3.97
C SER A 137 -4.42 3.17 -2.91
N ASP A 138 -3.90 2.05 -2.43
CA ASP A 138 -2.86 2.06 -1.37
C ASP A 138 -1.44 2.25 -1.92
N VAL A 139 -1.23 2.15 -3.25
CA VAL A 139 0.12 2.20 -3.83
C VAL A 139 0.78 3.56 -3.61
N ILE A 140 -0.01 4.62 -3.63
CA ILE A 140 0.46 5.99 -3.44
C ILE A 140 1.17 6.19 -2.08
N PHE A 141 0.76 5.48 -1.02
CA PHE A 141 1.41 5.58 0.28
C PHE A 141 2.85 5.06 0.27
N GLY A 142 3.13 4.05 -0.55
CA GLY A 142 4.47 3.45 -0.65
C GLY A 142 5.44 4.25 -1.53
N ILE A 143 4.98 5.28 -2.24
CA ILE A 143 5.84 6.22 -2.93
C ILE A 143 6.45 7.17 -1.89
N ASN A 144 7.73 6.98 -1.55
CA ASN A 144 8.39 7.68 -0.44
C ASN A 144 7.63 7.45 0.88
N PRO A 145 7.71 6.23 1.47
CA PRO A 145 6.93 5.82 2.62
C PRO A 145 7.32 6.63 3.87
N LYS A 146 6.39 7.43 4.35
CA LYS A 146 6.47 8.24 5.59
C LYS A 146 5.10 8.26 6.24
N SER A 147 5.05 8.44 7.54
CA SER A 147 3.79 8.70 8.24
C SER A 147 3.03 9.81 7.53
N CYS A 148 1.76 9.61 7.27
CA CYS A 148 0.97 10.55 6.49
C CYS A 148 -0.50 10.54 6.89
N ILE A 149 -1.18 11.62 6.54
CA ILE A 149 -2.62 11.75 6.67
C ILE A 149 -3.19 11.94 5.26
N LEU A 150 -4.14 11.08 4.93
CA LEU A 150 -5.00 11.21 3.76
C LEU A 150 -6.23 11.99 4.19
N ASN A 151 -6.51 13.12 3.55
CA ASN A 151 -7.72 13.91 3.79
C ASN A 151 -8.91 13.43 2.93
N SER A 152 -10.09 13.99 3.17
CA SER A 152 -11.32 13.61 2.45
C SER A 152 -11.29 13.97 0.95
N ASN A 153 -10.44 14.88 0.52
CA ASN A 153 -10.25 15.25 -0.89
C ASN A 153 -9.32 14.32 -1.64
N GLY A 154 -8.63 13.41 -0.91
CA GLY A 154 -7.66 12.48 -1.49
C GLY A 154 -6.21 12.99 -1.48
N ASP A 155 -5.96 14.15 -0.84
CA ASP A 155 -4.61 14.67 -0.69
C ASP A 155 -3.88 13.97 0.43
N ILE A 156 -2.57 13.77 0.24
CA ILE A 156 -1.71 13.10 1.21
C ILE A 156 -0.67 14.08 1.73
N LYS A 157 -0.76 14.43 3.01
CA LYS A 157 0.26 15.21 3.72
C LYS A 157 1.17 14.28 4.51
N LYS A 158 2.46 14.31 4.21
CA LYS A 158 3.50 13.49 4.86
C LYS A 158 4.14 14.25 6.01
N PHE A 159 4.50 13.52 7.07
CA PHE A 159 5.08 14.07 8.27
C PHE A 159 6.41 13.38 8.60
N LEU A 160 7.35 14.18 9.11
CA LEU A 160 8.64 13.72 9.63
C LEU A 160 8.61 13.69 11.14
N ASN A 161 9.45 12.84 11.73
CA ASN A 161 9.63 12.77 13.19
C ASN A 161 8.31 12.58 13.94
N CYS A 162 7.44 11.69 13.44
CA CYS A 162 6.27 11.24 14.17
C CYS A 162 6.68 10.35 15.35
N PRO A 163 5.86 10.25 16.42
CA PRO A 163 6.09 9.33 17.52
C PRO A 163 6.30 7.90 17.02
N LYS A 164 7.10 7.13 17.75
CA LYS A 164 7.27 5.68 17.52
C LYS A 164 6.33 4.91 18.43
N PHE A 165 5.68 3.91 17.88
CA PHE A 165 4.76 3.05 18.63
C PHE A 165 5.23 1.60 18.59
N PHE A 166 5.09 0.89 19.69
CA PHE A 166 5.10 -0.56 19.69
C PHE A 166 3.76 -1.07 19.15
N THR A 167 3.81 -2.03 18.24
CA THR A 167 2.61 -2.52 17.56
C THR A 167 2.50 -4.03 17.69
N LEU A 168 1.42 -4.49 18.31
CA LEU A 168 1.04 -5.91 18.32
C LEU A 168 0.12 -6.18 17.12
N LEU A 169 0.52 -7.10 16.24
CA LEU A 169 -0.27 -7.54 15.12
C LEU A 169 -0.93 -8.89 15.41
N VAL A 170 -2.24 -8.89 15.56
CA VAL A 170 -3.03 -10.11 15.69
C VAL A 170 -3.68 -10.40 14.34
N LYS A 171 -3.35 -11.55 13.75
CA LYS A 171 -3.92 -12.03 12.50
C LYS A 171 -4.71 -13.29 12.74
N PRO A 172 -6.04 -13.29 12.54
CA PRO A 172 -6.83 -14.52 12.55
C PRO A 172 -6.45 -15.41 11.36
N GLU A 173 -6.80 -16.70 11.41
CA GLU A 173 -6.48 -17.65 10.34
C GLU A 173 -7.15 -17.33 9.00
N PHE A 174 -8.31 -16.70 9.03
CA PHE A 174 -9.01 -16.27 7.83
C PHE A 174 -8.51 -14.91 7.32
N GLY A 175 -8.73 -14.67 6.01
CA GLY A 175 -8.45 -13.39 5.37
C GLY A 175 -9.73 -12.57 5.20
N CYS A 176 -9.60 -11.24 5.32
CA CYS A 176 -10.71 -10.32 5.13
C CYS A 176 -10.66 -9.69 3.73
N SER A 177 -11.73 -9.86 2.95
CA SER A 177 -11.84 -9.20 1.63
C SER A 177 -12.24 -7.75 1.78
N THR A 178 -11.33 -6.84 1.50
CA THR A 178 -11.56 -5.39 1.51
C THR A 178 -12.80 -5.02 0.69
N LYS A 179 -12.96 -5.59 -0.51
CA LYS A 179 -14.13 -5.34 -1.37
C LYS A 179 -15.46 -5.68 -0.67
N ILE A 180 -15.51 -6.82 0.01
CA ILE A 180 -16.72 -7.26 0.73
C ILE A 180 -16.99 -6.34 1.93
N ILE A 181 -15.97 -5.92 2.67
CA ILE A 181 -16.14 -5.03 3.81
C ILE A 181 -16.64 -3.66 3.37
N TYR A 182 -16.02 -3.06 2.37
CA TYR A 182 -16.49 -1.77 1.84
C TYR A 182 -17.90 -1.83 1.25
N SER A 183 -18.32 -2.93 0.64
CA SER A 183 -19.70 -3.06 0.12
C SER A 183 -20.78 -3.04 1.20
N LYS A 184 -20.41 -3.28 2.46
CA LYS A 184 -21.32 -3.26 3.62
C LYS A 184 -21.41 -1.89 4.31
N VAL A 185 -20.65 -0.91 3.86
CA VAL A 185 -20.70 0.46 4.42
C VAL A 185 -22.05 1.10 4.09
N ARG A 186 -22.77 1.54 5.12
CA ARG A 186 -24.08 2.19 5.01
C ARG A 186 -24.11 3.62 5.55
N LYS A 187 -23.15 3.98 6.43
CA LYS A 187 -23.09 5.29 7.08
C LYS A 187 -21.77 5.95 6.78
N PHE A 188 -21.78 7.26 6.62
CA PHE A 188 -20.63 8.09 6.40
C PHE A 188 -20.40 9.01 7.60
N THR A 189 -19.17 9.37 7.87
CA THR A 189 -18.81 10.31 8.92
C THR A 189 -18.44 11.66 8.31
N ARG A 190 -18.57 12.72 9.09
CA ARG A 190 -18.00 14.03 8.71
C ARG A 190 -16.49 13.92 8.61
N SER A 191 -15.90 14.68 7.69
CA SER A 191 -14.46 14.80 7.58
C SER A 191 -13.85 15.40 8.86
N LYS A 192 -12.66 14.88 9.23
CA LYS A 192 -11.89 15.33 10.41
C LYS A 192 -10.45 15.68 10.06
N TYR A 193 -9.97 15.28 8.88
CA TYR A 193 -8.55 15.36 8.50
C TYR A 193 -8.31 16.32 7.33
N ASP A 194 -9.21 17.26 7.07
CA ASP A 194 -9.07 18.23 5.96
C ASP A 194 -7.95 19.25 6.22
N ASP A 195 -7.61 19.52 7.51
CA ASP A 195 -6.41 20.27 7.91
C ASP A 195 -5.44 19.34 8.67
N PRO A 196 -4.64 18.52 7.97
CA PRO A 196 -3.77 17.53 8.59
C PRO A 196 -2.64 18.19 9.39
N LYS A 197 -2.52 17.82 10.68
CA LYS A 197 -1.51 18.35 11.61
C LYS A 197 -0.70 17.23 12.25
N LYS A 198 0.55 17.52 12.63
CA LYS A 198 1.47 16.53 13.21
C LYS A 198 0.98 15.98 14.55
N PHE A 199 0.31 16.80 15.39
CA PHE A 199 -0.22 16.35 16.69
C PHE A 199 -1.23 15.21 16.56
N MET A 200 -1.84 15.01 15.38
CA MET A 200 -2.76 13.90 15.12
C MET A 200 -2.10 12.52 15.20
N PHE A 201 -0.78 12.47 15.34
CA PHE A 201 -0.03 11.25 15.64
C PHE A 201 0.26 11.07 17.14
N SER A 202 -0.24 11.94 18.02
CA SER A 202 -0.05 11.75 19.47
C SER A 202 -0.95 10.62 20.02
N ASN A 203 -0.55 10.03 21.14
CA ASN A 203 -1.33 8.99 21.80
C ASN A 203 -2.72 9.50 22.20
N GLU A 204 -2.78 10.72 22.74
CA GLU A 204 -4.00 11.36 23.20
C GLU A 204 -5.01 11.51 22.06
N TYR A 205 -4.53 11.97 20.90
CA TYR A 205 -5.39 12.11 19.74
C TYR A 205 -5.82 10.76 19.16
N LEU A 206 -4.87 9.84 18.98
CA LEU A 206 -5.13 8.53 18.37
C LEU A 206 -6.08 7.68 19.22
N SER A 207 -6.04 7.77 20.56
CA SER A 207 -6.94 7.03 21.46
C SER A 207 -8.42 7.40 21.26
N THR A 208 -8.71 8.59 20.76
CA THR A 208 -10.07 9.04 20.45
C THR A 208 -10.54 8.67 19.03
N GLN A 209 -9.62 8.20 18.20
CA GLN A 209 -9.94 7.87 16.80
C GLN A 209 -10.43 6.42 16.65
N LYS A 210 -11.11 6.16 15.54
CA LYS A 210 -11.70 4.85 15.23
C LYS A 210 -11.39 4.44 13.80
N ASN A 211 -11.59 3.16 13.53
CA ASN A 211 -11.64 2.63 12.19
C ASN A 211 -13.11 2.31 11.85
N ASN A 212 -13.70 3.04 10.91
CA ASN A 212 -15.12 2.86 10.56
C ASN A 212 -15.43 1.46 10.00
N LEU A 213 -14.42 0.71 9.57
CA LEU A 213 -14.60 -0.66 9.09
C LEU A 213 -14.63 -1.70 10.23
N GLU A 214 -14.18 -1.36 11.43
CA GLU A 214 -14.04 -2.27 12.57
C GLU A 214 -15.34 -2.99 12.91
N LYS A 215 -16.41 -2.24 13.16
CA LYS A 215 -17.74 -2.83 13.48
C LYS A 215 -18.25 -3.73 12.37
N ILE A 216 -18.00 -3.36 11.10
CA ILE A 216 -18.41 -4.15 9.94
C ILE A 216 -17.65 -5.47 9.88
N VAL A 217 -16.35 -5.44 10.19
CA VAL A 217 -15.52 -6.64 10.21
C VAL A 217 -15.97 -7.58 11.33
N PHE A 218 -16.14 -7.08 12.56
CA PHE A 218 -16.57 -7.90 13.68
C PHE A 218 -17.97 -8.46 13.52
N SER A 219 -18.91 -7.70 12.93
CA SER A 219 -20.23 -8.22 12.60
C SER A 219 -20.20 -9.35 11.57
N LYS A 220 -19.25 -9.29 10.61
CA LYS A 220 -19.14 -10.32 9.57
C LYS A 220 -18.36 -11.56 10.03
N TYR A 221 -17.42 -11.36 10.90
CA TYR A 221 -16.52 -12.40 11.42
C TYR A 221 -16.57 -12.37 12.96
N PRO A 222 -17.68 -12.78 13.57
CA PRO A 222 -17.77 -12.89 15.03
C PRO A 222 -16.73 -13.90 15.52
N LYS A 223 -16.31 -13.76 16.78
CA LYS A 223 -15.36 -14.67 17.43
C LYS A 223 -16.01 -16.04 17.63
#